data_053056cc5ac1b2d434610478271d4d86
#
_entry.id   053056cc5ac1b2d434610478271d4d86
#
_cell.length_a   1.000
_cell.length_b   1.000
_cell.length_c   1.000
_cell.angle_alpha   90.00
_cell.angle_beta   90.00
_cell.angle_gamma   90.00
#
_symmetry.space_group_name_H-M   'P 1'
#
loop_
_entity.id
_entity.type
_entity.pdbx_description
1 polymer ?
#
loop_
_entity_poly.entity_id
_entity_poly.type
_entity_poly.pdbx_seq_one_letter_code
_entity_poly.pdbx_strand_id
1 'polypeptide(L)'
;MTQKIVLYDTTLRDGTQAEDVNLSTPDKIKIALRLDEFGIDYIEGGWPGSNPVDVAFFKEIANYHLKYARIAAFGSTHHPDNKVEEDPNLNALIASGATAGTIFGKSCERHAKEALRLDPKRNLDIIRNSVAYLKRSMPEVYFDAEHFFDGYKRNAEYSLAVLRAAHEAGALIINLCDTNGGTLPNELQQIVSDLRVALPEVRLGIHTHNDCEMAVANTIVAVQAGAEMVQGTINGVGERCGNANLCSIIPVLQVKCGLACLPEPACLLYTSPSPRDYAAS
;
A
#
# COMPACT_ATOMS: atom_id res chain seq x y z
N MET A 1 8.21 -3.87 24.43
CA MET A 1 7.92 -2.70 23.56
C MET A 1 6.68 -3.06 22.77
N THR A 2 5.68 -2.19 22.72
CA THR A 2 4.47 -2.38 21.93
C THR A 2 4.87 -2.40 20.45
N GLN A 3 4.43 -3.41 19.69
CA GLN A 3 4.69 -3.48 18.26
C GLN A 3 4.09 -2.24 17.56
N LYS A 4 4.91 -1.51 16.80
CA LYS A 4 4.44 -0.38 15.99
C LYS A 4 3.90 -0.91 14.66
N ILE A 5 2.68 -0.51 14.29
CA ILE A 5 2.09 -0.74 12.97
C ILE A 5 2.46 0.43 12.06
N VAL A 6 3.01 0.12 10.90
CA VAL A 6 3.37 1.12 9.89
C VAL A 6 2.11 1.55 9.15
N LEU A 7 1.85 2.86 9.12
CA LEU A 7 0.72 3.45 8.39
C LEU A 7 1.20 3.97 7.03
N TYR A 8 0.57 3.48 5.98
CA TYR A 8 0.86 3.84 4.59
C TYR A 8 -0.42 4.40 3.95
N ASP A 9 -0.46 5.71 3.75
CA ASP A 9 -1.62 6.39 3.18
C ASP A 9 -1.56 6.41 1.65
N THR A 10 -2.63 5.95 1.00
CA THR A 10 -2.78 5.91 -0.45
C THR A 10 -3.82 6.91 -0.98
N THR A 11 -4.24 7.87 -0.17
CA THR A 11 -5.28 8.87 -0.51
C THR A 11 -4.93 9.65 -1.77
N LEU A 12 -3.65 10.04 -1.94
CA LEU A 12 -3.22 10.86 -3.07
C LEU A 12 -3.04 10.08 -4.37
N ARG A 13 -3.04 8.75 -4.34
CA ARG A 13 -2.95 7.91 -5.54
C ARG A 13 -4.21 7.07 -5.72
N ASP A 14 -4.45 6.07 -4.87
CA ASP A 14 -5.59 5.16 -4.96
C ASP A 14 -6.92 5.89 -4.66
N GLY A 15 -6.88 6.78 -3.68
CA GLY A 15 -8.01 7.63 -3.35
C GLY A 15 -8.48 8.50 -4.52
N THR A 16 -7.57 8.93 -5.41
CA THR A 16 -7.91 9.72 -6.60
C THR A 16 -8.50 8.89 -7.75
N GLN A 17 -8.60 7.57 -7.59
CA GLN A 17 -9.32 6.70 -8.53
C GLN A 17 -10.84 6.66 -8.25
N ALA A 18 -11.30 7.26 -7.15
CA ALA A 18 -12.73 7.45 -6.90
C ALA A 18 -13.34 8.41 -7.93
N GLU A 19 -14.61 8.15 -8.30
CA GLU A 19 -15.37 9.05 -9.18
C GLU A 19 -15.42 10.46 -8.56
N ASP A 20 -15.29 11.49 -9.40
CA ASP A 20 -15.33 12.90 -9.03
C ASP A 20 -14.21 13.40 -8.09
N VAL A 21 -13.23 12.58 -7.77
CA VAL A 21 -12.05 12.99 -7.00
C VAL A 21 -10.90 13.39 -7.91
N ASN A 22 -10.75 14.71 -8.11
CA ASN A 22 -9.66 15.29 -8.89
C ASN A 22 -8.84 16.23 -8.01
N LEU A 23 -7.60 15.86 -7.72
CA LEU A 23 -6.70 16.67 -6.91
C LEU A 23 -5.68 17.37 -7.82
N SER A 24 -5.59 18.69 -7.67
CA SER A 24 -4.49 19.45 -8.26
C SER A 24 -3.19 19.23 -7.47
N THR A 25 -2.04 19.57 -8.08
CA THR A 25 -0.76 19.52 -7.35
C THR A 25 -0.79 20.30 -6.02
N PRO A 26 -1.30 21.55 -5.93
CA PRO A 26 -1.43 22.26 -4.66
C PRO A 26 -2.32 21.55 -3.65
N ASP A 27 -3.38 20.87 -4.08
CA ASP A 27 -4.25 20.11 -3.17
C ASP A 27 -3.51 18.89 -2.60
N LYS A 28 -2.80 18.15 -3.45
CA LYS A 28 -1.96 17.02 -3.01
C LYS A 28 -0.92 17.47 -1.99
N ILE A 29 -0.25 18.60 -2.20
CA ILE A 29 0.71 19.15 -1.23
C ILE A 29 0.05 19.46 0.11
N LYS A 30 -1.10 20.16 0.11
CA LYS A 30 -1.82 20.47 1.36
C LYS A 30 -2.20 19.20 2.11
N ILE A 31 -2.71 18.17 1.40
CA ILE A 31 -3.10 16.90 2.03
C ILE A 31 -1.86 16.18 2.57
N ALA A 32 -0.76 16.12 1.80
CA ALA A 32 0.48 15.50 2.26
C ALA A 32 1.01 16.12 3.55
N LEU A 33 1.00 17.46 3.65
CA LEU A 33 1.43 18.18 4.86
C LEU A 33 0.52 17.86 6.06
N ARG A 34 -0.80 17.73 5.85
CA ARG A 34 -1.72 17.33 6.90
C ARG A 34 -1.53 15.88 7.35
N LEU A 35 -1.27 14.97 6.41
CA LEU A 35 -0.95 13.57 6.73
C LEU A 35 0.37 13.47 7.51
N ASP A 36 1.36 14.28 7.17
CA ASP A 36 2.61 14.38 7.93
C ASP A 36 2.36 14.90 9.35
N GLU A 37 1.63 16.01 9.52
CA GLU A 37 1.24 16.53 10.84
C GLU A 37 0.47 15.50 11.67
N PHE A 38 -0.35 14.67 11.01
CA PHE A 38 -1.09 13.59 11.64
C PHE A 38 -0.19 12.44 12.10
N GLY A 39 1.00 12.31 11.52
CA GLY A 39 1.98 11.31 11.91
C GLY A 39 1.92 10.02 11.11
N ILE A 40 1.44 10.07 9.87
CA ILE A 40 1.49 8.96 8.91
C ILE A 40 2.96 8.65 8.58
N ASP A 41 3.31 7.36 8.47
CA ASP A 41 4.69 6.93 8.19
C ASP A 41 5.05 7.07 6.71
N TYR A 42 4.11 6.73 5.79
CA TYR A 42 4.30 6.81 4.34
C TYR A 42 3.08 7.43 3.66
N ILE A 43 3.36 8.30 2.68
CA ILE A 43 2.33 8.91 1.83
C ILE A 43 2.65 8.55 0.38
N GLU A 44 1.74 7.82 -0.27
CA GLU A 44 1.85 7.46 -1.67
C GLU A 44 1.47 8.66 -2.55
N GLY A 45 2.48 9.35 -3.06
CA GLY A 45 2.29 10.63 -3.74
C GLY A 45 1.64 10.54 -5.11
N GLY A 46 1.72 9.38 -5.77
CA GLY A 46 1.14 9.16 -7.10
C GLY A 46 1.98 8.24 -7.97
N TRP A 47 1.58 8.12 -9.24
CA TRP A 47 2.25 7.32 -10.27
C TRP A 47 2.97 8.23 -11.29
N PRO A 48 4.26 8.58 -11.07
CA PRO A 48 4.99 9.52 -11.92
C PRO A 48 5.16 9.02 -13.37
N GLY A 49 5.13 7.71 -13.60
CA GLY A 49 5.17 7.14 -14.96
C GLY A 49 3.88 7.26 -15.75
N SER A 50 2.77 7.66 -15.11
CA SER A 50 1.44 7.67 -15.73
C SER A 50 0.77 9.04 -15.75
N ASN A 51 1.06 9.92 -14.77
CA ASN A 51 0.30 11.16 -14.56
C ASN A 51 1.22 12.38 -14.41
N PRO A 52 1.09 13.41 -15.28
CA PRO A 52 1.88 14.64 -15.16
C PRO A 52 1.66 15.42 -13.85
N VAL A 53 0.45 15.37 -13.28
CA VAL A 53 0.17 16.00 -11.98
C VAL A 53 1.02 15.36 -10.87
N ASP A 54 1.22 14.04 -10.95
CA ASP A 54 2.05 13.32 -9.99
C ASP A 54 3.52 13.67 -10.16
N VAL A 55 4.01 13.83 -11.41
CA VAL A 55 5.37 14.33 -11.66
C VAL A 55 5.57 15.72 -11.04
N ALA A 56 4.58 16.62 -11.16
CA ALA A 56 4.63 17.95 -10.58
C ALA A 56 4.60 17.88 -9.05
N PHE A 57 3.79 16.98 -8.47
CA PHE A 57 3.74 16.75 -7.02
C PHE A 57 5.12 16.35 -6.47
N PHE A 58 5.80 15.36 -7.07
CA PHE A 58 7.12 14.92 -6.58
C PHE A 58 8.17 16.03 -6.64
N LYS A 59 8.14 16.85 -7.69
CA LYS A 59 9.05 18.01 -7.79
C LYS A 59 8.80 19.06 -6.72
N GLU A 60 7.54 19.30 -6.39
CA GLU A 60 7.16 20.35 -5.44
C GLU A 60 7.33 19.89 -3.99
N ILE A 61 6.91 18.65 -3.63
CA ILE A 61 7.02 18.13 -2.26
C ILE A 61 8.47 18.03 -1.79
N ALA A 62 9.43 17.90 -2.70
CA ALA A 62 10.86 17.88 -2.39
C ALA A 62 11.36 19.19 -1.73
N ASN A 63 10.61 20.30 -1.86
CA ASN A 63 10.93 21.58 -1.23
C ASN A 63 10.41 21.68 0.23
N TYR A 64 9.66 20.69 0.70
CA TYR A 64 9.10 20.68 2.04
C TYR A 64 9.85 19.72 2.95
N HIS A 65 10.01 20.11 4.21
CA HIS A 65 10.55 19.22 5.25
C HIS A 65 9.41 18.54 5.99
N LEU A 66 9.25 17.26 5.75
CA LEU A 66 8.28 16.42 6.44
C LEU A 66 8.89 15.91 7.76
N LYS A 67 8.09 15.91 8.81
CA LYS A 67 8.52 15.54 10.16
C LYS A 67 8.47 14.03 10.40
N TYR A 68 7.45 13.38 9.92
CA TYR A 68 7.16 11.96 10.16
C TYR A 68 7.11 11.15 8.88
N ALA A 69 6.45 11.70 7.85
CA ALA A 69 6.13 10.96 6.65
C ALA A 69 7.30 10.87 5.66
N ARG A 70 7.38 9.74 4.98
CA ARG A 70 8.19 9.55 3.78
C ARG A 70 7.28 9.50 2.57
N ILE A 71 7.69 10.15 1.49
CA ILE A 71 6.94 10.10 0.24
C ILE A 71 7.34 8.85 -0.54
N ALA A 72 6.34 8.08 -0.96
CA ALA A 72 6.50 6.92 -1.81
C ALA A 72 5.98 7.18 -3.23
N ALA A 73 6.73 6.70 -4.23
CA ALA A 73 6.31 6.69 -5.61
C ALA A 73 5.71 5.32 -5.95
N PHE A 74 4.58 5.31 -6.66
CA PHE A 74 3.89 4.09 -7.06
C PHE A 74 4.10 3.78 -8.54
N GLY A 75 4.12 2.49 -8.88
CA GLY A 75 4.16 2.01 -10.25
C GLY A 75 3.94 0.51 -10.37
N SER A 76 4.06 -0.02 -11.59
CA SER A 76 4.02 -1.47 -11.85
C SER A 76 5.42 -2.05 -11.93
N THR A 77 5.52 -3.38 -11.95
CA THR A 77 6.69 -4.08 -12.45
C THR A 77 7.01 -3.66 -13.90
N HIS A 78 8.25 -3.87 -14.38
CA HIS A 78 8.61 -3.53 -15.76
C HIS A 78 7.74 -4.26 -16.79
N HIS A 79 7.56 -3.62 -17.96
CA HIS A 79 6.83 -4.25 -19.06
C HIS A 79 7.58 -5.49 -19.56
N PRO A 80 6.87 -6.59 -19.90
CA PRO A 80 7.51 -7.84 -20.33
C PRO A 80 8.48 -7.72 -21.51
N ASP A 81 8.23 -6.77 -22.41
CA ASP A 81 9.03 -6.58 -23.61
C ASP A 81 10.20 -5.61 -23.41
N ASN A 82 10.28 -4.95 -22.26
CA ASN A 82 11.36 -4.02 -21.94
C ASN A 82 12.48 -4.75 -21.18
N LYS A 83 13.73 -4.33 -21.41
CA LYS A 83 14.77 -4.57 -20.42
C LYS A 83 14.48 -3.74 -19.18
N VAL A 84 14.75 -4.26 -18.01
CA VAL A 84 14.42 -3.61 -16.75
C VAL A 84 15.07 -2.24 -16.61
N GLU A 85 16.29 -2.07 -17.14
CA GLU A 85 17.05 -0.82 -17.11
C GLU A 85 16.49 0.25 -18.07
N GLU A 86 15.76 -0.17 -19.10
CA GLU A 86 15.19 0.70 -20.13
C GLU A 86 13.69 0.95 -19.89
N ASP A 87 13.12 0.39 -18.82
CA ASP A 87 11.69 0.49 -18.55
C ASP A 87 11.30 1.93 -18.10
N PRO A 88 10.43 2.62 -18.87
CA PRO A 88 10.08 4.02 -18.58
C PRO A 88 9.38 4.19 -17.24
N ASN A 89 8.56 3.21 -16.83
CA ASN A 89 7.81 3.27 -15.57
C ASN A 89 8.76 3.18 -14.37
N LEU A 90 9.66 2.19 -14.33
CA LEU A 90 10.62 2.05 -13.24
C LEU A 90 11.59 3.26 -13.19
N ASN A 91 12.02 3.74 -14.36
CA ASN A 91 12.88 4.92 -14.44
C ASN A 91 12.18 6.18 -13.95
N ALA A 92 10.86 6.31 -14.18
CA ALA A 92 10.08 7.43 -13.66
C ALA A 92 9.97 7.39 -12.11
N LEU A 93 9.87 6.20 -11.50
CA LEU A 93 9.91 6.07 -10.05
C LEU A 93 11.25 6.58 -9.49
N ILE A 94 12.36 6.16 -10.07
CA ILE A 94 13.69 6.60 -9.66
C ILE A 94 13.84 8.12 -9.85
N ALA A 95 13.41 8.64 -11.00
CA ALA A 95 13.50 10.06 -11.32
C ALA A 95 12.58 10.95 -10.47
N SER A 96 11.59 10.39 -9.78
CA SER A 96 10.72 11.13 -8.86
C SER A 96 11.48 11.71 -7.66
N GLY A 97 12.64 11.15 -7.31
CA GLY A 97 13.39 11.52 -6.12
C GLY A 97 12.79 11.01 -4.80
N ALA A 98 11.72 10.23 -4.85
CA ALA A 98 11.14 9.60 -3.66
C ALA A 98 12.13 8.61 -3.03
N THR A 99 12.17 8.55 -1.70
CA THR A 99 13.04 7.62 -0.95
C THR A 99 12.44 6.21 -0.85
N ALA A 100 11.13 6.09 -1.07
CA ALA A 100 10.40 4.85 -1.06
C ALA A 100 9.71 4.63 -2.43
N GLY A 101 9.71 3.38 -2.90
CA GLY A 101 9.00 2.97 -4.11
C GLY A 101 8.11 1.78 -3.84
N THR A 102 6.87 1.84 -4.29
CA THR A 102 5.94 0.71 -4.24
C THR A 102 5.61 0.29 -5.66
N ILE A 103 5.82 -0.98 -5.97
CA ILE A 103 5.42 -1.54 -7.26
C ILE A 103 4.46 -2.70 -7.07
N PHE A 104 3.39 -2.71 -7.89
CA PHE A 104 2.51 -3.85 -7.92
C PHE A 104 2.91 -4.86 -9.00
N GLY A 105 2.62 -6.13 -8.74
CA GLY A 105 2.76 -7.22 -9.69
C GLY A 105 1.70 -8.28 -9.50
N LYS A 106 1.39 -9.03 -10.58
CA LYS A 106 0.35 -10.06 -10.56
C LYS A 106 0.76 -11.24 -9.69
N SER A 107 0.02 -11.48 -8.61
CA SER A 107 0.21 -12.63 -7.72
C SER A 107 -0.79 -13.77 -7.93
N CYS A 108 -1.75 -13.57 -8.82
CA CYS A 108 -2.65 -14.61 -9.29
C CYS A 108 -2.11 -15.20 -10.61
N GLU A 109 -1.85 -16.52 -10.63
CA GLU A 109 -1.33 -17.24 -11.82
C GLU A 109 -2.22 -17.04 -13.05
N ARG A 110 -3.52 -17.05 -12.86
CA ARG A 110 -4.49 -16.80 -13.93
C ARG A 110 -4.28 -15.42 -14.56
N HIS A 111 -4.06 -14.37 -13.76
CA HIS A 111 -3.83 -13.02 -14.28
C HIS A 111 -2.49 -12.90 -14.99
N ALA A 112 -1.46 -13.61 -14.57
CA ALA A 112 -0.20 -13.68 -15.30
C ALA A 112 -0.42 -14.29 -16.70
N LYS A 113 -1.18 -15.39 -16.80
CA LYS A 113 -1.48 -16.08 -18.06
C LYS A 113 -2.44 -15.32 -18.97
N GLU A 114 -3.56 -14.84 -18.43
CA GLU A 114 -4.65 -14.29 -19.22
C GLU A 114 -4.52 -12.78 -19.49
N ALA A 115 -4.13 -12.00 -18.47
CA ALA A 115 -3.99 -10.55 -18.59
C ALA A 115 -2.64 -10.13 -19.17
N LEU A 116 -1.54 -10.66 -18.62
CA LEU A 116 -0.19 -10.36 -19.12
C LEU A 116 0.25 -11.25 -20.27
N ARG A 117 -0.45 -12.37 -20.53
CA ARG A 117 -0.12 -13.39 -21.53
C ARG A 117 1.30 -13.95 -21.35
N LEU A 118 1.69 -14.11 -20.09
CA LEU A 118 3.02 -14.56 -19.71
C LEU A 118 3.01 -16.00 -19.17
N ASP A 119 4.12 -16.69 -19.36
CA ASP A 119 4.42 -17.85 -18.56
C ASP A 119 4.58 -17.44 -17.09
N PRO A 120 4.02 -18.18 -16.13
CA PRO A 120 4.12 -17.86 -14.70
C PRO A 120 5.56 -17.68 -14.20
N LYS A 121 6.51 -18.45 -14.70
CA LYS A 121 7.93 -18.30 -14.32
C LYS A 121 8.49 -16.97 -14.80
N ARG A 122 8.14 -16.54 -16.03
CA ARG A 122 8.55 -15.23 -16.54
C ARG A 122 7.99 -14.09 -15.71
N ASN A 123 6.77 -14.21 -15.18
CA ASN A 123 6.22 -13.20 -14.26
C ASN A 123 7.02 -13.13 -12.95
N LEU A 124 7.47 -14.27 -12.40
CA LEU A 124 8.35 -14.27 -11.23
C LEU A 124 9.70 -13.56 -11.51
N ASP A 125 10.27 -13.77 -12.69
CA ASP A 125 11.51 -13.09 -13.08
C ASP A 125 11.30 -11.59 -13.26
N ILE A 126 10.18 -11.15 -13.84
CA ILE A 126 9.80 -9.74 -13.97
C ILE A 126 9.70 -9.09 -12.59
N ILE A 127 9.02 -9.72 -11.63
CA ILE A 127 8.90 -9.24 -10.25
C ILE A 127 10.30 -9.10 -9.62
N ARG A 128 11.10 -10.17 -9.68
CA ARG A 128 12.46 -10.20 -9.12
C ARG A 128 13.34 -9.09 -9.70
N ASN A 129 13.36 -8.96 -11.03
CA ASN A 129 14.18 -7.96 -11.72
C ASN A 129 13.73 -6.54 -11.39
N SER A 130 12.42 -6.27 -11.33
CA SER A 130 11.88 -4.94 -11.01
C SER A 130 12.24 -4.51 -9.60
N VAL A 131 12.02 -5.38 -8.60
CA VAL A 131 12.36 -5.09 -7.20
C VAL A 131 13.87 -4.87 -7.06
N ALA A 132 14.68 -5.78 -7.61
CA ALA A 132 16.14 -5.68 -7.54
C ALA A 132 16.68 -4.44 -8.24
N TYR A 133 16.08 -4.02 -9.35
CA TYR A 133 16.47 -2.80 -10.07
C TYR A 133 16.18 -1.55 -9.25
N LEU A 134 14.97 -1.40 -8.73
CA LEU A 134 14.62 -0.26 -7.88
C LEU A 134 15.48 -0.19 -6.62
N LYS A 135 15.77 -1.36 -6.01
CA LYS A 135 16.58 -1.44 -4.79
C LYS A 135 18.00 -0.89 -4.94
N ARG A 136 18.54 -0.82 -6.17
CA ARG A 136 19.84 -0.19 -6.43
C ARG A 136 19.84 1.33 -6.26
N SER A 137 18.67 1.96 -6.45
CA SER A 137 18.53 3.43 -6.48
C SER A 137 17.61 3.96 -5.39
N MET A 138 16.75 3.13 -4.81
CA MET A 138 15.79 3.52 -3.77
C MET A 138 16.09 2.78 -2.46
N PRO A 139 16.22 3.48 -1.33
CA PRO A 139 16.50 2.86 -0.03
C PRO A 139 15.44 1.84 0.38
N GLU A 140 14.17 2.12 0.07
CA GLU A 140 13.02 1.31 0.48
C GLU A 140 12.17 0.94 -0.74
N VAL A 141 11.95 -0.35 -0.92
CA VAL A 141 11.10 -0.89 -1.99
C VAL A 141 10.04 -1.78 -1.35
N TYR A 142 8.78 -1.48 -1.66
CA TYR A 142 7.60 -2.23 -1.27
C TYR A 142 7.04 -2.95 -2.48
N PHE A 143 6.42 -4.10 -2.25
CA PHE A 143 5.77 -4.86 -3.30
C PHE A 143 4.31 -5.11 -2.95
N ASP A 144 3.40 -4.67 -3.83
CA ASP A 144 1.98 -4.93 -3.71
C ASP A 144 1.63 -6.18 -4.52
N ALA A 145 1.33 -7.27 -3.83
CA ALA A 145 0.94 -8.54 -4.41
C ALA A 145 -0.53 -8.46 -4.89
N GLU A 146 -0.73 -7.95 -6.09
CA GLU A 146 -2.05 -7.66 -6.65
C GLU A 146 -2.87 -8.93 -6.86
N HIS A 147 -4.15 -8.92 -6.45
CA HIS A 147 -5.08 -10.06 -6.43
C HIS A 147 -4.56 -11.26 -5.62
N PHE A 148 -3.87 -10.99 -4.51
CA PHE A 148 -3.20 -12.04 -3.74
C PHE A 148 -4.18 -13.09 -3.21
N PHE A 149 -5.23 -12.68 -2.53
CA PHE A 149 -6.17 -13.62 -1.91
C PHE A 149 -6.89 -14.49 -2.92
N ASP A 150 -7.30 -13.94 -4.07
CA ASP A 150 -7.88 -14.72 -5.17
C ASP A 150 -6.86 -15.70 -5.77
N GLY A 151 -5.63 -15.25 -5.92
CA GLY A 151 -4.53 -16.07 -6.41
C GLY A 151 -4.22 -17.24 -5.46
N TYR A 152 -4.08 -16.95 -4.18
CA TYR A 152 -3.77 -17.92 -3.14
C TYR A 152 -4.84 -19.02 -3.04
N LYS A 153 -6.12 -18.65 -3.05
CA LYS A 153 -7.24 -19.60 -3.03
C LYS A 153 -7.25 -20.54 -4.25
N ARG A 154 -6.71 -20.10 -5.38
CA ARG A 154 -6.65 -20.89 -6.64
C ARG A 154 -5.38 -21.72 -6.76
N ASN A 155 -4.24 -21.13 -6.43
CA ASN A 155 -2.91 -21.75 -6.52
C ASN A 155 -1.99 -21.10 -5.47
N ALA A 156 -2.04 -21.66 -4.26
CA ALA A 156 -1.24 -21.17 -3.13
C ALA A 156 0.27 -21.25 -3.42
N GLU A 157 0.73 -22.33 -4.09
CA GLU A 157 2.15 -22.53 -4.41
C GLU A 157 2.70 -21.39 -5.27
N TYR A 158 1.96 -20.98 -6.30
CA TYR A 158 2.35 -19.88 -7.16
C TYR A 158 2.36 -18.54 -6.41
N SER A 159 1.32 -18.26 -5.62
CA SER A 159 1.26 -17.02 -4.83
C SER A 159 2.39 -16.93 -3.81
N LEU A 160 2.75 -18.05 -3.16
CA LEU A 160 3.93 -18.12 -2.30
C LEU A 160 5.23 -17.88 -3.07
N ALA A 161 5.36 -18.42 -4.30
CA ALA A 161 6.53 -18.18 -5.14
C ALA A 161 6.69 -16.70 -5.51
N VAL A 162 5.57 -15.97 -5.73
CA VAL A 162 5.58 -14.52 -5.95
C VAL A 162 6.13 -13.78 -4.72
N LEU A 163 5.64 -14.11 -3.51
CA LEU A 163 6.14 -13.45 -2.29
C LEU A 163 7.63 -13.72 -2.08
N ARG A 164 8.09 -14.96 -2.29
CA ARG A 164 9.52 -15.28 -2.21
C ARG A 164 10.35 -14.50 -3.25
N ALA A 165 9.89 -14.44 -4.50
CA ALA A 165 10.60 -13.71 -5.55
C ALA A 165 10.77 -12.21 -5.21
N ALA A 166 9.75 -11.56 -4.67
CA ALA A 166 9.81 -10.18 -4.23
C ALA A 166 10.71 -10.00 -3.00
N HIS A 167 10.61 -10.87 -2.01
CA HIS A 167 11.41 -10.85 -0.79
C HIS A 167 12.91 -11.04 -1.08
N GLU A 168 13.27 -12.10 -1.82
CA GLU A 168 14.65 -12.42 -2.20
C GLU A 168 15.30 -11.30 -3.03
N ALA A 169 14.49 -10.56 -3.80
CA ALA A 169 14.95 -9.40 -4.56
C ALA A 169 15.15 -8.13 -3.72
N GLY A 170 14.71 -8.14 -2.44
CA GLY A 170 14.94 -7.08 -1.49
C GLY A 170 13.74 -6.19 -1.19
N ALA A 171 12.51 -6.63 -1.47
CA ALA A 171 11.31 -5.94 -1.00
C ALA A 171 11.29 -5.89 0.53
N LEU A 172 11.07 -4.71 1.10
CA LEU A 172 11.12 -4.47 2.54
C LEU A 172 9.87 -5.02 3.24
N ILE A 173 8.70 -4.77 2.68
CA ILE A 173 7.41 -5.31 3.09
C ILE A 173 6.65 -5.70 1.83
N ILE A 174 5.90 -6.78 1.90
CA ILE A 174 5.03 -7.24 0.82
C ILE A 174 3.58 -7.06 1.27
N ASN A 175 2.85 -6.20 0.58
CA ASN A 175 1.45 -5.94 0.88
C ASN A 175 0.56 -6.95 0.15
N LEU A 176 -0.25 -7.66 0.92
CA LEU A 176 -1.22 -8.61 0.40
C LEU A 176 -2.47 -7.84 -0.03
N CYS A 177 -2.81 -7.85 -1.32
CA CYS A 177 -3.91 -7.05 -1.83
C CYS A 177 -5.18 -7.89 -1.99
N ASP A 178 -6.24 -7.51 -1.26
CA ASP A 178 -7.61 -7.94 -1.54
C ASP A 178 -8.21 -6.98 -2.59
N THR A 179 -7.70 -7.12 -3.83
CA THR A 179 -7.97 -6.18 -4.92
C THR A 179 -9.45 -6.16 -5.33
N ASN A 180 -10.15 -7.28 -5.20
CA ASN A 180 -11.59 -7.37 -5.49
C ASN A 180 -12.46 -7.03 -4.27
N GLY A 181 -11.87 -6.84 -3.08
CA GLY A 181 -12.62 -6.54 -1.85
C GLY A 181 -13.62 -7.62 -1.45
N GLY A 182 -13.38 -8.88 -1.88
CA GLY A 182 -14.35 -9.97 -1.74
C GLY A 182 -13.92 -11.07 -0.77
N THR A 183 -12.81 -10.94 -0.09
CA THR A 183 -12.33 -11.96 0.86
C THR A 183 -13.00 -11.77 2.21
N LEU A 184 -13.52 -12.86 2.79
CA LEU A 184 -14.15 -12.81 4.11
C LEU A 184 -13.09 -12.71 5.22
N PRO A 185 -13.37 -12.03 6.35
CA PRO A 185 -12.37 -11.80 7.41
C PRO A 185 -11.76 -13.08 7.97
N ASN A 186 -12.54 -14.14 8.15
CA ASN A 186 -12.05 -15.42 8.64
C ASN A 186 -11.11 -16.13 7.65
N GLU A 187 -11.42 -16.06 6.35
CA GLU A 187 -10.54 -16.59 5.29
C GLU A 187 -9.23 -15.80 5.24
N LEU A 188 -9.34 -14.48 5.25
CA LEU A 188 -8.17 -13.59 5.20
C LEU A 188 -7.25 -13.83 6.41
N GLN A 189 -7.81 -13.90 7.62
CA GLN A 189 -7.06 -14.19 8.83
C GLN A 189 -6.32 -15.52 8.74
N GLN A 190 -7.01 -16.57 8.27
CA GLN A 190 -6.40 -17.89 8.11
C GLN A 190 -5.24 -17.86 7.11
N ILE A 191 -5.45 -17.23 5.94
CA ILE A 191 -4.41 -17.12 4.90
C ILE A 191 -3.18 -16.37 5.45
N VAL A 192 -3.37 -15.24 6.13
CA VAL A 192 -2.23 -14.49 6.70
C VAL A 192 -1.51 -15.30 7.78
N SER A 193 -2.25 -16.03 8.62
CA SER A 193 -1.65 -16.92 9.63
C SER A 193 -0.83 -18.04 8.98
N ASP A 194 -1.34 -18.66 7.91
CA ASP A 194 -0.62 -19.70 7.16
C ASP A 194 0.67 -19.15 6.53
N LEU A 195 0.62 -17.92 6.01
CA LEU A 195 1.79 -17.24 5.45
C LEU A 195 2.86 -16.98 6.51
N ARG A 196 2.48 -16.59 7.72
CA ARG A 196 3.45 -16.38 8.82
C ARG A 196 4.17 -17.66 9.22
N VAL A 197 3.53 -18.82 9.01
CA VAL A 197 4.17 -20.14 9.22
C VAL A 197 5.05 -20.53 8.03
N ALA A 198 4.55 -20.32 6.80
CA ALA A 198 5.24 -20.74 5.56
C ALA A 198 6.41 -19.84 5.17
N LEU A 199 6.37 -18.56 5.56
CA LEU A 199 7.34 -17.50 5.20
C LEU A 199 7.61 -16.59 6.40
N PRO A 200 8.19 -17.11 7.51
CA PRO A 200 8.37 -16.34 8.74
C PRO A 200 9.32 -15.14 8.58
N GLU A 201 10.21 -15.19 7.58
CA GLU A 201 11.16 -14.12 7.25
C GLU A 201 10.54 -12.96 6.48
N VAL A 202 9.39 -13.18 5.82
CA VAL A 202 8.74 -12.16 4.99
C VAL A 202 7.93 -11.21 5.87
N ARG A 203 8.21 -9.93 5.78
CA ARG A 203 7.38 -8.91 6.43
C ARG A 203 6.16 -8.62 5.58
N LEU A 204 4.99 -8.74 6.18
CA LEU A 204 3.70 -8.61 5.50
C LEU A 204 3.02 -7.28 5.81
N GLY A 205 2.42 -6.69 4.79
CA GLY A 205 1.44 -5.62 4.90
C GLY A 205 0.09 -6.06 4.35
N ILE A 206 -0.89 -5.19 4.45
CA ILE A 206 -2.26 -5.44 3.98
C ILE A 206 -2.81 -4.23 3.23
N HIS A 207 -3.45 -4.49 2.08
CA HIS A 207 -4.18 -3.54 1.27
C HIS A 207 -5.54 -4.13 0.90
N THR A 208 -6.64 -3.50 1.32
CA THR A 208 -7.98 -4.05 1.09
C THR A 208 -8.92 -3.03 0.48
N HIS A 209 -9.68 -3.49 -0.55
CA HIS A 209 -10.81 -2.74 -1.10
C HIS A 209 -12.09 -3.07 -0.36
N ASN A 210 -13.12 -2.22 -0.51
CA ASN A 210 -14.30 -2.22 0.35
C ASN A 210 -15.59 -2.72 -0.35
N ASP A 211 -15.45 -3.51 -1.40
CA ASP A 211 -16.58 -3.95 -2.22
C ASP A 211 -17.65 -4.75 -1.45
N CYS A 212 -17.23 -5.50 -0.42
CA CYS A 212 -18.14 -6.19 0.50
C CYS A 212 -18.30 -5.48 1.86
N GLU A 213 -17.92 -4.20 1.96
CA GLU A 213 -17.93 -3.42 3.22
C GLU A 213 -17.09 -4.03 4.35
N MET A 214 -16.07 -4.83 4.01
CA MET A 214 -15.24 -5.55 4.98
C MET A 214 -13.78 -5.06 5.04
N ALA A 215 -13.42 -4.03 4.30
CA ALA A 215 -12.02 -3.57 4.22
C ALA A 215 -11.41 -3.26 5.60
N VAL A 216 -12.14 -2.56 6.46
CA VAL A 216 -11.68 -2.24 7.82
C VAL A 216 -11.53 -3.53 8.65
N ALA A 217 -12.53 -4.42 8.62
CA ALA A 217 -12.48 -5.69 9.36
C ALA A 217 -11.32 -6.56 8.86
N ASN A 218 -11.15 -6.69 7.55
CA ASN A 218 -10.08 -7.44 6.90
C ASN A 218 -8.70 -6.89 7.29
N THR A 219 -8.54 -5.58 7.32
CA THR A 219 -7.29 -4.95 7.75
C THR A 219 -6.97 -5.26 9.22
N ILE A 220 -7.96 -5.17 10.10
CA ILE A 220 -7.77 -5.44 11.54
C ILE A 220 -7.37 -6.91 11.77
N VAL A 221 -8.07 -7.87 11.16
CA VAL A 221 -7.73 -9.30 11.34
C VAL A 221 -6.40 -9.66 10.69
N ALA A 222 -5.99 -8.99 9.60
CA ALA A 222 -4.66 -9.16 9.03
C ALA A 222 -3.56 -8.71 10.00
N VAL A 223 -3.73 -7.56 10.65
CA VAL A 223 -2.80 -7.08 11.68
C VAL A 223 -2.74 -8.04 12.87
N GLN A 224 -3.89 -8.54 13.34
CA GLN A 224 -3.94 -9.54 14.40
C GLN A 224 -3.25 -10.86 14.02
N ALA A 225 -3.27 -11.22 12.73
CA ALA A 225 -2.58 -12.39 12.19
C ALA A 225 -1.09 -12.13 11.86
N GLY A 226 -0.57 -10.90 12.03
CA GLY A 226 0.84 -10.59 11.93
C GLY A 226 1.25 -9.69 10.76
N ALA A 227 0.32 -8.98 10.12
CA ALA A 227 0.67 -7.90 9.19
C ALA A 227 1.23 -6.70 9.99
N GLU A 228 2.29 -6.10 9.47
CA GLU A 228 3.06 -5.03 10.12
C GLU A 228 2.82 -3.65 9.50
N MET A 229 2.28 -3.61 8.27
CA MET A 229 1.93 -2.39 7.54
C MET A 229 0.46 -2.43 7.14
N VAL A 230 -0.19 -1.28 7.23
CA VAL A 230 -1.55 -1.06 6.78
C VAL A 230 -1.55 0.01 5.70
N GLN A 231 -2.02 -0.37 4.50
CA GLN A 231 -2.35 0.58 3.44
C GLN A 231 -3.84 0.92 3.49
N GLY A 232 -4.17 2.18 3.26
CA GLY A 232 -5.55 2.64 3.21
C GLY A 232 -5.64 4.12 2.86
N THR A 233 -6.86 4.65 2.89
CA THR A 233 -7.11 6.05 2.55
C THR A 233 -7.86 6.76 3.67
N ILE A 234 -7.71 8.07 3.73
CA ILE A 234 -8.57 8.90 4.60
C ILE A 234 -10.02 8.81 4.11
N ASN A 235 -10.93 8.54 5.03
CA ASN A 235 -12.35 8.31 4.77
C ASN A 235 -12.68 7.12 3.85
N GLY A 236 -11.72 6.25 3.55
CA GLY A 236 -11.94 5.09 2.71
C GLY A 236 -12.20 5.42 1.23
N VAL A 237 -11.86 6.63 0.76
CA VAL A 237 -12.03 6.99 -0.65
C VAL A 237 -11.18 6.12 -1.55
N GLY A 238 -11.66 5.75 -2.74
CA GLY A 238 -10.93 4.90 -3.69
C GLY A 238 -11.80 4.35 -4.79
N GLU A 239 -11.19 3.49 -5.60
CA GLU A 239 -11.86 2.84 -6.73
C GLU A 239 -13.10 2.04 -6.28
N ARG A 240 -14.16 2.04 -7.08
CA ARG A 240 -15.43 1.34 -6.86
C ARG A 240 -16.09 1.71 -5.53
N CYS A 241 -16.08 0.78 -4.54
CA CYS A 241 -16.66 0.97 -3.21
C CYS A 241 -15.67 1.55 -2.19
N GLY A 242 -14.47 1.91 -2.63
CA GLY A 242 -13.45 2.52 -1.79
C GLY A 242 -12.42 1.54 -1.23
N ASN A 243 -11.57 2.06 -0.37
CA ASN A 243 -10.46 1.39 0.29
C ASN A 243 -10.69 1.23 1.80
N ALA A 244 -9.76 0.57 2.46
CA ALA A 244 -9.70 0.53 3.91
C ALA A 244 -9.63 1.95 4.50
N ASN A 245 -10.59 2.29 5.37
CA ASN A 245 -10.70 3.62 5.96
C ASN A 245 -9.74 3.78 7.14
N LEU A 246 -8.65 4.53 6.96
CA LEU A 246 -7.67 4.81 8.02
C LEU A 246 -8.29 5.53 9.22
N CYS A 247 -9.31 6.38 9.02
CA CYS A 247 -9.99 7.05 10.12
C CYS A 247 -10.71 6.08 11.08
N SER A 248 -11.07 4.89 10.59
CA SER A 248 -11.64 3.82 11.43
C SER A 248 -10.57 2.87 11.97
N ILE A 249 -9.59 2.52 11.12
CA ILE A 249 -8.55 1.53 11.46
C ILE A 249 -7.64 2.03 12.58
N ILE A 250 -7.14 3.26 12.46
CA ILE A 250 -6.16 3.81 13.42
C ILE A 250 -6.70 3.80 14.86
N PRO A 251 -7.90 4.35 15.17
CA PRO A 251 -8.42 4.29 16.53
C PRO A 251 -8.74 2.88 16.99
N VAL A 252 -9.15 1.96 16.10
CA VAL A 252 -9.36 0.55 16.49
C VAL A 252 -8.03 -0.09 16.89
N LEU A 253 -6.98 0.06 16.09
CA LEU A 253 -5.67 -0.51 16.40
C LEU A 253 -5.09 0.09 17.70
N GLN A 254 -5.14 1.40 17.88
CA GLN A 254 -4.58 2.05 19.07
C GLN A 254 -5.43 1.82 20.33
N VAL A 255 -6.74 2.05 20.26
CA VAL A 255 -7.60 2.09 21.44
C VAL A 255 -8.13 0.70 21.82
N LYS A 256 -8.46 -0.15 20.81
CA LYS A 256 -9.04 -1.47 21.07
C LYS A 256 -7.99 -2.59 21.10
N CYS A 257 -6.98 -2.49 20.21
CA CYS A 257 -5.94 -3.52 20.13
C CYS A 257 -4.67 -3.16 20.94
N GLY A 258 -4.52 -1.94 21.41
CA GLY A 258 -3.36 -1.49 22.19
C GLY A 258 -2.05 -1.43 21.39
N LEU A 259 -2.16 -1.30 20.04
CA LEU A 259 -1.01 -1.26 19.14
C LEU A 259 -0.61 0.19 18.87
N ALA A 260 0.69 0.47 18.80
CA ALA A 260 1.18 1.79 18.46
C ALA A 260 1.04 2.02 16.94
N CYS A 261 0.36 3.11 16.53
CA CYS A 261 0.23 3.54 15.15
C CYS A 261 0.81 4.94 14.97
N LEU A 262 0.21 5.94 15.63
CA LEU A 262 0.59 7.34 15.54
C LEU A 262 1.46 7.76 16.72
N PRO A 263 2.29 8.82 16.58
CA PRO A 263 2.94 9.46 17.72
C PRO A 263 1.91 9.99 18.73
N GLU A 264 2.22 9.94 20.03
CA GLU A 264 1.29 10.38 21.10
C GLU A 264 0.65 11.76 20.86
N PRO A 265 1.38 12.82 20.42
CA PRO A 265 0.78 14.12 20.19
C PRO A 265 -0.28 14.14 19.09
N ALA A 266 -0.21 13.20 18.14
CA ALA A 266 -1.13 13.14 17.01
C ALA A 266 -2.48 12.49 17.35
N CYS A 267 -2.59 11.80 18.49
CA CYS A 267 -3.83 11.17 18.95
C CYS A 267 -5.02 12.13 19.06
N LEU A 268 -4.78 13.41 19.31
CA LEU A 268 -5.84 14.42 19.44
C LEU A 268 -6.46 14.84 18.10
N LEU A 269 -5.80 14.58 16.97
CA LEU A 269 -6.28 15.01 15.65
C LEU A 269 -7.46 14.16 15.14
N TYR A 270 -7.59 12.90 15.56
CA TYR A 270 -8.74 12.07 15.18
C TYR A 270 -9.89 12.10 16.21
N THR A 271 -9.71 12.75 17.35
CA THR A 271 -10.76 13.04 18.32
C THR A 271 -11.36 14.41 18.05
N SER A 272 -11.88 14.66 16.83
CA SER A 272 -12.59 15.91 16.58
C SER A 272 -13.82 15.96 17.49
N PRO A 273 -14.05 17.08 18.18
CA PRO A 273 -15.19 17.20 19.05
C PRO A 273 -16.49 17.01 18.25
N SER A 274 -17.38 16.18 18.76
CA SER A 274 -18.71 16.03 18.20
C SER A 274 -19.46 17.36 18.23
N PRO A 275 -20.33 17.67 17.26
CA PRO A 275 -21.22 18.82 17.37
C PRO A 275 -22.05 18.87 18.68
N ARG A 276 -22.20 17.70 19.33
CA ARG A 276 -22.85 17.61 20.67
C ARG A 276 -21.97 18.15 21.79
N ASP A 277 -20.65 18.14 21.62
CA ASP A 277 -19.72 18.61 22.64
C ASP A 277 -19.74 20.15 22.75
N TYR A 278 -20.16 20.84 21.68
CA TYR A 278 -20.38 22.29 21.67
C TYR A 278 -21.76 22.70 22.22
N ALA A 279 -22.71 21.80 22.29
CA ALA A 279 -24.06 22.09 22.78
C ALA A 279 -24.17 22.08 24.32
N ALA A 280 -23.11 21.69 25.02
CA ALA A 280 -23.06 21.57 26.48
C ALA A 280 -22.27 22.69 27.16
N SER A 281 -21.85 23.72 26.42
CA SER A 281 -21.14 24.90 26.98
C SER A 281 -21.97 26.16 26.98
#